data_6bd043ebb81f95554a5f8f9d77225ee8
#
_entry.id   6bd043ebb81f95554a5f8f9d77225ee8
#
_cell.length_a   1.000
_cell.length_b   1.000
_cell.length_c   1.000
_cell.angle_alpha   90.00
_cell.angle_beta   90.00
_cell.angle_gamma   90.00
#
_symmetry.space_group_name_H-M   'P 1'
#
loop_
_entity.id
_entity.type
_entity.pdbx_description
1 polymer ?
#
loop_
_entity_poly.entity_id
_entity_poly.type
_entity_poly.pdbx_seq_one_letter_code
_entity_poly.pdbx_strand_id
1 'polypeptide(L)'
;MTARNFLCTKNLKEVKLEMSTEEYLKYIFEKLPAAYVCGQLEKGAEGTPHIQFFVNAKNSIRVSALLKLDPKIHVEKVRINNGAHTYCMKEETRIEGPWEFGKRPVQRNNKTDWSEVWKLAKAGEIDKIPSPIKVIHYNKLKAIAKDHIKPKDAEHLRGIWIYGPAGSGKSRWVREHCPQEELYDKNANKWWDGYLNQKYVVLDDLMPEHECLAYHLKKWADRYACTLETKGGAVAANYQWLIVTSQYKIEDIFKDPATVEALNRRFNIYNIKDINNLNLTFN
;
A
#
# COMPACT_ATOMS: atom_id res chain seq x y z
N MET A 1 29.62 16.76 -29.00
CA MET A 1 28.42 16.42 -28.21
C MET A 1 28.81 15.47 -27.07
N THR A 2 28.26 15.67 -25.87
CA THR A 2 28.52 14.84 -24.69
C THR A 2 27.30 13.96 -24.34
N ALA A 3 27.50 12.87 -23.62
CA ALA A 3 26.46 12.00 -23.09
C ALA A 3 26.94 11.34 -21.79
N ARG A 4 26.02 10.70 -21.06
CA ARG A 4 26.36 9.91 -19.87
C ARG A 4 26.26 8.40 -20.12
N ASN A 5 25.51 7.99 -21.14
CA ASN A 5 25.22 6.60 -21.41
C ASN A 5 25.71 6.26 -22.83
N PHE A 6 26.43 5.16 -22.90
CA PHE A 6 26.99 4.67 -24.14
C PHE A 6 26.81 3.16 -24.27
N LEU A 7 26.37 2.74 -25.44
CA LEU A 7 26.40 1.34 -25.88
C LEU A 7 27.66 1.16 -26.73
N CYS A 8 28.43 0.17 -26.40
CA CYS A 8 29.73 -0.05 -27.02
C CYS A 8 29.86 -1.48 -27.53
N THR A 9 30.47 -1.61 -28.71
CA THR A 9 30.78 -2.92 -29.31
C THR A 9 32.26 -2.97 -29.67
N LYS A 10 32.96 -3.98 -29.18
CA LYS A 10 34.35 -4.27 -29.60
C LYS A 10 34.37 -5.57 -30.39
N ASN A 11 34.63 -5.48 -31.68
CA ASN A 11 34.78 -6.63 -32.55
C ASN A 11 36.13 -7.32 -32.32
N LEU A 12 36.15 -8.65 -32.23
CA LEU A 12 37.33 -9.47 -31.96
C LEU A 12 37.78 -10.27 -33.20
N LYS A 13 37.20 -10.05 -34.37
CA LYS A 13 37.49 -10.81 -35.59
C LYS A 13 38.98 -10.71 -35.98
N GLU A 14 39.65 -9.57 -35.72
CA GLU A 14 41.02 -9.30 -36.14
C GLU A 14 41.92 -8.87 -34.97
N VAL A 15 41.42 -8.92 -33.75
CA VAL A 15 42.16 -8.43 -32.58
C VAL A 15 42.12 -9.47 -31.47
N LYS A 16 43.30 -10.10 -31.24
CA LYS A 16 43.48 -10.89 -30.03
C LYS A 16 43.59 -9.94 -28.85
N LEU A 17 42.67 -10.03 -27.89
CA LEU A 17 42.78 -9.32 -26.63
C LEU A 17 43.99 -9.88 -25.87
N GLU A 18 44.82 -8.99 -25.34
CA GLU A 18 45.95 -9.34 -24.45
C GLU A 18 45.46 -9.66 -23.02
N MET A 19 44.17 -9.42 -22.74
CA MET A 19 43.51 -9.61 -21.45
C MET A 19 42.13 -10.28 -21.62
N SER A 20 41.59 -10.84 -20.55
CA SER A 20 40.24 -11.42 -20.55
C SER A 20 39.18 -10.35 -20.78
N THR A 21 37.95 -10.76 -21.16
CA THR A 21 36.82 -9.86 -21.34
C THR A 21 36.48 -9.15 -20.02
N GLU A 22 36.56 -9.86 -18.91
CA GLU A 22 36.33 -9.29 -17.57
C GLU A 22 37.34 -8.18 -17.25
N GLU A 23 38.63 -8.47 -17.45
CA GLU A 23 39.69 -7.48 -17.21
C GLU A 23 39.56 -6.27 -18.12
N TYR A 24 39.13 -6.45 -19.37
CA TYR A 24 38.89 -5.37 -20.31
C TYR A 24 37.74 -4.46 -19.82
N LEU A 25 36.62 -5.02 -19.38
CA LEU A 25 35.51 -4.25 -18.86
C LEU A 25 35.87 -3.52 -17.55
N LYS A 26 36.64 -4.17 -16.68
CA LYS A 26 37.18 -3.56 -15.45
C LYS A 26 38.12 -2.40 -15.78
N TYR A 27 39.01 -2.57 -16.76
CA TYR A 27 39.89 -1.50 -17.26
C TYR A 27 39.10 -0.29 -17.74
N ILE A 28 38.02 -0.49 -18.53
CA ILE A 28 37.13 0.60 -18.98
C ILE A 28 36.50 1.29 -17.79
N PHE A 29 36.02 0.53 -16.80
CA PHE A 29 35.42 1.09 -15.59
C PHE A 29 36.39 1.95 -14.76
N GLU A 30 37.63 1.51 -14.62
CA GLU A 30 38.65 2.18 -13.81
C GLU A 30 39.22 3.42 -14.49
N LYS A 31 39.39 3.39 -15.82
CA LYS A 31 40.01 4.48 -16.59
C LYS A 31 39.03 5.59 -17.01
N LEU A 32 37.73 5.32 -16.98
CA LEU A 32 36.69 6.35 -17.20
C LEU A 32 36.11 6.84 -15.88
N PRO A 33 35.57 8.06 -15.82
CA PRO A 33 34.74 8.48 -14.70
C PRO A 33 33.37 7.79 -14.74
N ALA A 34 33.39 6.44 -14.76
CA ALA A 34 32.18 5.62 -14.83
C ALA A 34 31.54 5.44 -13.46
N ALA A 35 30.20 5.45 -13.44
CA ALA A 35 29.41 5.04 -12.30
C ALA A 35 29.03 3.56 -12.39
N TYR A 36 28.94 3.04 -13.63
CA TYR A 36 28.57 1.67 -13.89
C TYR A 36 29.05 1.23 -15.28
N VAL A 37 29.54 0.03 -15.38
CA VAL A 37 29.86 -0.67 -16.64
C VAL A 37 29.30 -2.08 -16.53
N CYS A 38 28.63 -2.56 -17.58
CA CYS A 38 28.24 -3.96 -17.69
C CYS A 38 28.44 -4.46 -19.13
N GLY A 39 28.66 -5.73 -19.29
CA GLY A 39 28.81 -6.32 -20.62
C GLY A 39 29.17 -7.80 -20.59
N GLN A 40 29.27 -8.36 -21.76
CA GLN A 40 29.59 -9.79 -21.98
C GLN A 40 30.28 -10.03 -23.31
N LEU A 41 30.86 -11.19 -23.44
CA LEU A 41 31.31 -11.70 -24.73
C LEU A 41 30.12 -12.36 -25.44
N GLU A 42 29.86 -11.93 -26.66
CA GLU A 42 28.75 -12.42 -27.48
C GLU A 42 29.22 -12.96 -28.84
N LYS A 43 28.37 -13.77 -29.43
CA LYS A 43 28.50 -14.23 -30.81
C LYS A 43 27.51 -13.48 -31.71
N GLY A 44 27.99 -12.74 -32.68
CA GLY A 44 27.15 -12.03 -33.66
C GLY A 44 26.42 -12.99 -34.60
N ALA A 45 25.46 -12.47 -35.38
CA ALA A 45 24.65 -13.23 -36.30
C ALA A 45 25.51 -14.05 -37.33
N GLU A 46 26.66 -13.51 -37.72
CA GLU A 46 27.61 -14.19 -38.64
C GLU A 46 28.66 -15.04 -37.88
N GLY A 47 28.44 -15.31 -36.60
CA GLY A 47 29.38 -16.11 -35.81
C GLY A 47 30.59 -15.36 -35.24
N THR A 48 30.73 -14.07 -35.50
CA THR A 48 31.89 -13.28 -35.07
C THR A 48 31.82 -12.95 -33.58
N PRO A 49 32.86 -13.28 -32.79
CA PRO A 49 32.87 -12.91 -31.37
C PRO A 49 33.10 -11.39 -31.21
N HIS A 50 32.37 -10.79 -30.28
CA HIS A 50 32.51 -9.38 -29.93
C HIS A 50 32.16 -9.15 -28.48
N ILE A 51 32.70 -8.09 -27.88
CA ILE A 51 32.31 -7.63 -26.54
C ILE A 51 31.23 -6.59 -26.71
N GLN A 52 30.05 -6.87 -26.18
CA GLN A 52 28.95 -5.92 -26.10
C GLN A 52 28.88 -5.38 -24.67
N PHE A 53 28.98 -4.05 -24.52
CA PHE A 53 28.99 -3.46 -23.18
C PHE A 53 28.34 -2.10 -23.13
N PHE A 54 27.85 -1.77 -21.94
CA PHE A 54 27.19 -0.50 -21.60
C PHE A 54 28.05 0.27 -20.61
N VAL A 55 28.19 1.58 -20.81
CA VAL A 55 28.89 2.50 -19.90
C VAL A 55 27.91 3.60 -19.43
N ASN A 56 27.78 3.75 -18.13
CA ASN A 56 27.15 4.92 -17.52
C ASN A 56 28.24 5.77 -16.82
N ALA A 57 28.52 6.95 -17.33
CA ALA A 57 29.48 7.88 -16.75
C ALA A 57 28.88 8.68 -15.58
N LYS A 58 29.70 9.02 -14.57
CA LYS A 58 29.29 9.90 -13.43
C LYS A 58 28.82 11.26 -13.92
N ASN A 59 29.50 11.82 -14.93
CA ASN A 59 29.17 13.09 -15.58
C ASN A 59 29.09 12.87 -17.11
N SER A 60 28.53 13.86 -17.83
CA SER A 60 28.53 13.82 -19.30
C SER A 60 29.95 13.89 -19.86
N ILE A 61 30.32 12.91 -20.66
CA ILE A 61 31.64 12.82 -21.34
C ILE A 61 31.45 12.83 -22.85
N ARG A 62 32.53 13.12 -23.57
CA ARG A 62 32.57 13.01 -25.04
C ARG A 62 32.87 11.57 -25.47
N VAL A 63 32.37 11.15 -26.62
CA VAL A 63 32.71 9.84 -27.24
C VAL A 63 34.23 9.67 -27.38
N SER A 64 34.95 10.78 -27.67
CA SER A 64 36.41 10.73 -27.75
C SER A 64 37.13 10.26 -26.48
N ALA A 65 36.48 10.33 -25.30
CA ALA A 65 37.07 9.81 -24.08
C ALA A 65 37.12 8.27 -24.07
N LEU A 66 36.12 7.61 -24.63
CA LEU A 66 36.08 6.17 -24.85
C LEU A 66 37.07 5.74 -25.97
N LEU A 67 37.04 6.45 -27.09
CA LEU A 67 37.94 6.17 -28.23
C LEU A 67 39.42 6.40 -27.91
N LYS A 68 39.75 7.24 -26.92
CA LYS A 68 41.14 7.38 -26.43
C LYS A 68 41.64 6.14 -25.66
N LEU A 69 40.73 5.41 -25.00
CA LEU A 69 41.07 4.19 -24.29
C LEU A 69 41.21 3.01 -25.28
N ASP A 70 40.31 2.95 -26.24
CA ASP A 70 40.31 1.97 -27.28
C ASP A 70 39.76 2.55 -28.61
N PRO A 71 40.62 2.86 -29.60
CA PRO A 71 40.17 3.42 -30.88
C PRO A 71 39.32 2.47 -31.76
N LYS A 72 39.34 1.16 -31.43
CA LYS A 72 38.70 0.11 -32.24
C LYS A 72 37.27 -0.24 -31.72
N ILE A 73 36.73 0.50 -30.76
CA ILE A 73 35.38 0.29 -30.31
C ILE A 73 34.39 1.10 -31.13
N HIS A 74 33.23 0.52 -31.42
CA HIS A 74 32.06 1.25 -31.88
C HIS A 74 31.32 1.80 -30.69
N VAL A 75 30.91 3.09 -30.70
CA VAL A 75 30.30 3.78 -29.58
C VAL A 75 29.05 4.49 -30.03
N GLU A 76 27.92 4.09 -29.44
CA GLU A 76 26.65 4.73 -29.64
C GLU A 76 26.17 5.45 -28.34
N LYS A 77 25.58 6.63 -28.50
CA LYS A 77 24.94 7.35 -27.38
C LYS A 77 23.53 6.82 -27.20
N VAL A 78 23.22 6.42 -25.98
CA VAL A 78 21.90 5.86 -25.67
C VAL A 78 21.24 6.61 -24.53
N ARG A 79 19.91 6.58 -24.51
CA ARG A 79 19.13 7.03 -23.36
C ARG A 79 19.05 5.91 -22.34
N ILE A 80 19.15 6.22 -21.05
CA ILE A 80 19.11 5.22 -19.96
C ILE A 80 17.84 4.36 -19.98
N ASN A 81 16.75 4.89 -20.52
CA ASN A 81 15.45 4.24 -20.57
C ASN A 81 15.31 3.17 -21.66
N ASN A 82 16.28 2.99 -22.52
CA ASN A 82 16.21 2.10 -23.67
C ASN A 82 16.61 0.64 -23.36
N GLY A 83 16.79 0.28 -22.08
CA GLY A 83 17.19 -1.08 -21.73
C GLY A 83 18.57 -1.49 -22.22
N ALA A 84 19.45 -0.54 -22.57
CA ALA A 84 20.76 -0.81 -23.13
C ALA A 84 21.65 -1.71 -22.24
N HIS A 85 21.56 -1.57 -20.92
CA HIS A 85 22.26 -2.45 -19.98
C HIS A 85 21.70 -3.88 -20.00
N THR A 86 20.39 -4.06 -20.15
CA THR A 86 19.76 -5.38 -20.27
C THR A 86 20.14 -6.04 -21.61
N TYR A 87 20.23 -5.23 -22.68
CA TYR A 87 20.69 -5.70 -23.98
C TYR A 87 22.12 -6.26 -23.93
N CYS A 88 23.01 -5.62 -23.16
CA CYS A 88 24.41 -6.08 -23.00
C CYS A 88 24.56 -7.29 -22.07
N MET A 89 23.49 -7.83 -21.56
CA MET A 89 23.48 -8.99 -20.65
C MET A 89 22.46 -10.06 -21.08
N LYS A 90 21.99 -10.02 -22.32
CA LYS A 90 21.01 -11.00 -22.85
C LYS A 90 21.64 -12.41 -22.92
N GLU A 91 20.84 -13.45 -22.73
CA GLU A 91 21.34 -14.85 -22.71
C GLU A 91 21.54 -15.47 -24.06
N GLU A 92 20.75 -15.07 -25.07
CA GLU A 92 20.65 -15.72 -26.39
C GLU A 92 21.94 -15.77 -27.18
N THR A 93 22.81 -14.78 -27.05
CA THR A 93 24.06 -14.66 -27.84
C THR A 93 25.32 -14.71 -26.98
N ARG A 94 25.17 -14.97 -25.66
CA ARG A 94 26.25 -14.97 -24.69
C ARG A 94 27.20 -16.13 -24.91
N ILE A 95 28.51 -15.81 -24.90
CA ILE A 95 29.60 -16.80 -24.85
C ILE A 95 30.14 -16.85 -23.42
N GLU A 96 30.46 -15.67 -22.82
CA GLU A 96 30.97 -15.54 -21.47
C GLU A 96 30.41 -14.28 -20.77
N GLY A 97 30.35 -14.28 -19.45
CA GLY A 97 29.80 -13.19 -18.63
C GLY A 97 28.35 -13.46 -18.18
N PRO A 98 27.54 -12.45 -17.88
CA PRO A 98 27.91 -11.02 -17.91
C PRO A 98 28.70 -10.58 -16.67
N TRP A 99 29.48 -9.52 -16.85
CA TRP A 99 30.18 -8.85 -15.74
C TRP A 99 29.61 -7.46 -15.51
N GLU A 100 29.59 -7.05 -14.25
CA GLU A 100 29.07 -5.74 -13.80
C GLU A 100 30.08 -5.07 -12.86
N PHE A 101 30.39 -3.80 -13.10
CA PHE A 101 31.27 -2.98 -12.26
C PHE A 101 30.57 -1.68 -11.86
N GLY A 102 30.68 -1.32 -10.59
CA GLY A 102 30.05 -0.14 -10.02
C GLY A 102 28.58 -0.33 -9.61
N LYS A 103 27.87 0.78 -9.43
CA LYS A 103 26.48 0.74 -9.00
C LYS A 103 25.55 0.96 -10.19
N ARG A 104 24.69 -0.02 -10.44
CA ARG A 104 23.69 0.06 -11.52
C ARG A 104 22.87 1.34 -11.39
N PRO A 105 22.74 2.16 -12.45
CA PRO A 105 21.94 3.37 -12.41
C PRO A 105 20.47 3.00 -12.19
N VAL A 106 19.86 3.61 -11.17
CA VAL A 106 18.43 3.46 -10.92
C VAL A 106 17.71 4.17 -12.07
N GLN A 107 16.94 3.42 -12.84
CA GLN A 107 16.04 4.02 -13.83
C GLN A 107 15.04 4.90 -13.07
N ARG A 108 14.98 6.20 -13.39
CA ARG A 108 13.97 7.13 -12.85
C ARG A 108 12.52 6.73 -13.21
N ASN A 109 12.37 5.81 -14.16
CA ASN A 109 11.12 5.15 -14.53
C ASN A 109 11.29 3.64 -14.30
N ASN A 110 11.43 3.19 -13.07
CA ASN A 110 10.83 1.89 -12.74
C ASN A 110 9.38 2.03 -13.17
N LYS A 111 8.97 1.25 -14.16
CA LYS A 111 7.54 1.18 -14.54
C LYS A 111 6.82 0.72 -13.29
N THR A 112 6.28 1.68 -12.54
CA THR A 112 5.33 1.40 -11.50
C THR A 112 4.25 0.57 -12.15
N ASP A 113 4.02 -0.62 -11.66
CA ASP A 113 2.87 -1.39 -12.10
C ASP A 113 1.59 -0.72 -11.55
N TRP A 114 1.10 0.23 -12.33
CA TRP A 114 -0.11 0.96 -11.98
C TRP A 114 -1.34 0.05 -11.94
N SER A 115 -1.31 -1.10 -12.62
CA SER A 115 -2.38 -2.10 -12.57
C SER A 115 -2.42 -2.77 -11.19
N GLU A 116 -1.26 -3.11 -10.64
CA GLU A 116 -1.17 -3.64 -9.28
C GLU A 116 -1.50 -2.57 -8.23
N VAL A 117 -1.03 -1.34 -8.40
CA VAL A 117 -1.40 -0.20 -7.53
C VAL A 117 -2.91 0.01 -7.52
N TRP A 118 -3.56 -0.04 -8.68
CA TRP A 118 -5.02 0.07 -8.82
C TRP A 118 -5.74 -1.06 -8.11
N LYS A 119 -5.29 -2.30 -8.28
CA LYS A 119 -5.84 -3.50 -7.64
C LYS A 119 -5.76 -3.42 -6.12
N LEU A 120 -4.58 -3.07 -5.57
CA LEU A 120 -4.37 -2.89 -4.13
C LEU A 120 -5.22 -1.74 -3.57
N ALA A 121 -5.29 -0.62 -4.28
CA ALA A 121 -6.12 0.52 -3.89
C ALA A 121 -7.61 0.14 -3.83
N LYS A 122 -8.13 -0.57 -4.84
CA LYS A 122 -9.51 -1.09 -4.85
C LYS A 122 -9.81 -2.04 -3.70
N ALA A 123 -8.83 -2.85 -3.31
CA ALA A 123 -8.95 -3.78 -2.20
C ALA A 123 -8.85 -3.10 -0.83
N GLY A 124 -8.50 -1.80 -0.77
CA GLY A 124 -8.24 -1.08 0.46
C GLY A 124 -6.87 -1.40 1.10
N GLU A 125 -6.04 -2.18 0.40
CA GLU A 125 -4.72 -2.64 0.88
C GLU A 125 -3.63 -1.58 0.63
N ILE A 126 -3.89 -0.33 1.07
CA ILE A 126 -3.01 0.82 0.80
C ILE A 126 -1.61 0.61 1.39
N ASP A 127 -1.47 -0.12 2.48
CA ASP A 127 -0.18 -0.37 3.13
C ASP A 127 0.77 -1.22 2.28
N LYS A 128 0.25 -2.06 1.39
CA LYS A 128 1.04 -2.86 0.45
C LYS A 128 1.57 -2.06 -0.75
N ILE A 129 1.06 -0.84 -0.96
CA ILE A 129 1.51 0.03 -2.05
C ILE A 129 2.88 0.63 -1.72
N PRO A 130 3.82 0.73 -2.69
CA PRO A 130 5.14 1.31 -2.46
C PRO A 130 5.08 2.73 -1.87
N SER A 131 5.88 3.01 -0.85
CA SER A 131 5.87 4.26 -0.08
C SER A 131 5.93 5.55 -0.92
N PRO A 132 6.75 5.66 -2.00
CA PRO A 132 6.75 6.86 -2.82
C PRO A 132 5.40 7.18 -3.46
N ILE A 133 4.66 6.14 -3.86
CA ILE A 133 3.33 6.28 -4.48
C ILE A 133 2.30 6.67 -3.41
N LYS A 134 2.38 6.05 -2.23
CA LYS A 134 1.51 6.41 -1.08
C LYS A 134 1.64 7.89 -0.73
N VAL A 135 2.86 8.38 -0.60
CA VAL A 135 3.10 9.79 -0.22
C VAL A 135 2.53 10.77 -1.26
N ILE A 136 2.74 10.49 -2.55
CA ILE A 136 2.31 11.40 -3.62
C ILE A 136 0.80 11.30 -3.90
N HIS A 137 0.21 10.11 -3.77
CA HIS A 137 -1.16 9.83 -4.23
C HIS A 137 -2.12 9.42 -3.11
N TYR A 138 -1.78 9.61 -1.84
CA TYR A 138 -2.53 9.10 -0.69
C TYR A 138 -4.03 9.36 -0.74
N ASN A 139 -4.44 10.60 -0.99
CA ASN A 139 -5.85 10.97 -1.07
C ASN A 139 -6.58 10.29 -2.25
N LYS A 140 -5.91 10.13 -3.40
CA LYS A 140 -6.46 9.43 -4.56
C LYS A 140 -6.63 7.94 -4.29
N LEU A 141 -5.64 7.32 -3.63
CA LEU A 141 -5.72 5.91 -3.23
C LEU A 141 -6.86 5.66 -2.24
N LYS A 142 -7.03 6.55 -1.26
CA LYS A 142 -8.18 6.50 -0.33
C LYS A 142 -9.52 6.68 -1.04
N ALA A 143 -9.61 7.58 -2.01
CA ALA A 143 -10.83 7.77 -2.80
C ALA A 143 -11.16 6.50 -3.60
N ILE A 144 -10.18 5.89 -4.27
CA ILE A 144 -10.36 4.63 -5.00
C ILE A 144 -10.85 3.52 -4.05
N ALA A 145 -10.21 3.35 -2.88
CA ALA A 145 -10.63 2.37 -1.88
C ALA A 145 -12.08 2.59 -1.47
N LYS A 146 -12.46 3.83 -1.22
CA LYS A 146 -13.80 4.23 -0.81
C LYS A 146 -14.87 3.95 -1.87
N ASP A 147 -14.58 4.25 -3.15
CA ASP A 147 -15.50 4.02 -4.27
C ASP A 147 -15.74 2.52 -4.55
N HIS A 148 -14.85 1.65 -4.07
CA HIS A 148 -14.91 0.21 -4.29
C HIS A 148 -15.21 -0.60 -3.03
N ILE A 149 -15.66 0.05 -1.96
CA ILE A 149 -16.07 -0.60 -0.71
C ILE A 149 -17.15 -1.65 -0.98
N LYS A 150 -16.91 -2.85 -0.47
CA LYS A 150 -17.89 -3.94 -0.42
C LYS A 150 -18.15 -4.30 1.05
N PRO A 151 -19.18 -3.72 1.67
CA PRO A 151 -19.56 -4.11 3.02
C PRO A 151 -19.98 -5.57 3.05
N LYS A 152 -19.67 -6.27 4.15
CA LYS A 152 -20.01 -7.68 4.35
C LYS A 152 -20.98 -7.84 5.50
N ASP A 153 -21.81 -8.88 5.43
CA ASP A 153 -22.64 -9.29 6.56
C ASP A 153 -21.75 -9.75 7.72
N ALA A 154 -22.19 -9.45 8.95
CA ALA A 154 -21.59 -10.01 10.16
C ALA A 154 -22.26 -11.35 10.50
N GLU A 155 -21.54 -12.19 11.23
CA GLU A 155 -22.05 -13.52 11.66
C GLU A 155 -23.16 -13.40 12.71
N HIS A 156 -23.15 -12.28 13.48
CA HIS A 156 -24.09 -12.03 14.58
C HIS A 156 -24.60 -10.60 14.57
N LEU A 157 -25.63 -10.33 15.39
CA LEU A 157 -26.10 -8.98 15.67
C LEU A 157 -25.00 -8.21 16.42
N ARG A 158 -24.75 -6.97 16.00
CA ARG A 158 -23.61 -6.17 16.48
C ARG A 158 -23.88 -5.37 17.74
N GLY A 159 -25.15 -5.24 18.15
CA GLY A 159 -25.57 -4.30 19.18
C GLY A 159 -25.38 -4.81 20.61
N ILE A 160 -24.75 -3.98 21.45
CA ILE A 160 -24.70 -4.14 22.90
C ILE A 160 -25.18 -2.83 23.53
N TRP A 161 -26.15 -2.91 24.46
CA TRP A 161 -26.67 -1.78 25.17
C TRP A 161 -26.39 -1.92 26.66
N ILE A 162 -25.58 -1.03 27.21
CA ILE A 162 -25.20 -1.03 28.62
C ILE A 162 -25.84 0.17 29.30
N TYR A 163 -26.76 -0.07 30.22
CA TYR A 163 -27.45 1.01 30.90
C TYR A 163 -27.26 0.99 32.44
N GLY A 164 -27.47 2.13 33.08
CA GLY A 164 -27.40 2.27 34.53
C GLY A 164 -27.09 3.72 34.98
N PRO A 165 -27.10 4.00 36.28
CA PRO A 165 -26.92 5.34 36.83
C PRO A 165 -25.62 6.03 36.35
N ALA A 166 -25.59 7.37 36.44
CA ALA A 166 -24.35 8.13 36.24
C ALA A 166 -23.30 7.67 37.24
N GLY A 167 -22.04 7.65 36.84
CA GLY A 167 -20.92 7.25 37.68
C GLY A 167 -20.84 5.74 37.98
N SER A 168 -21.70 4.89 37.42
CA SER A 168 -21.71 3.44 37.67
C SER A 168 -20.62 2.65 36.96
N GLY A 169 -19.75 3.30 36.16
CA GLY A 169 -18.61 2.65 35.52
C GLY A 169 -18.84 2.11 34.11
N LYS A 170 -19.96 2.44 33.42
CA LYS A 170 -20.27 1.95 32.06
C LYS A 170 -19.14 2.20 31.05
N SER A 171 -18.73 3.45 30.91
CA SER A 171 -17.67 3.85 29.97
C SER A 171 -16.30 3.26 30.35
N ARG A 172 -16.05 3.08 31.66
CA ARG A 172 -14.85 2.40 32.17
C ARG A 172 -14.86 0.94 31.73
N TRP A 173 -15.96 0.25 31.96
CA TRP A 173 -16.13 -1.16 31.58
C TRP A 173 -15.81 -1.38 30.09
N VAL A 174 -16.35 -0.53 29.19
CA VAL A 174 -16.06 -0.63 27.75
C VAL A 174 -14.57 -0.50 27.49
N ARG A 175 -13.90 0.49 28.08
CA ARG A 175 -12.46 0.73 27.86
C ARG A 175 -11.55 -0.33 28.49
N GLU A 176 -12.00 -1.03 29.51
CA GLU A 176 -11.29 -2.16 30.12
C GLU A 176 -11.43 -3.45 29.31
N HIS A 177 -12.52 -3.61 28.55
CA HIS A 177 -12.83 -4.82 27.78
C HIS A 177 -12.55 -4.70 26.27
N CYS A 178 -12.36 -3.49 25.77
CA CYS A 178 -12.04 -3.23 24.37
C CYS A 178 -10.65 -2.57 24.25
N PRO A 179 -9.70 -3.18 23.54
CA PRO A 179 -8.38 -2.58 23.31
C PRO A 179 -8.51 -1.18 22.69
N GLN A 180 -7.75 -0.21 23.21
CA GLN A 180 -7.85 1.19 22.81
C GLN A 180 -7.55 1.40 21.32
N GLU A 181 -6.63 0.63 20.76
CA GLU A 181 -6.25 0.66 19.35
C GLU A 181 -7.33 0.11 18.40
N GLU A 182 -8.24 -0.74 18.93
CA GLU A 182 -9.35 -1.34 18.19
C GLU A 182 -10.70 -0.66 18.51
N LEU A 183 -10.71 0.39 19.31
CA LEU A 183 -11.92 1.08 19.75
C LEU A 183 -12.09 2.41 19.00
N TYR A 184 -13.24 2.59 18.35
CA TYR A 184 -13.66 3.86 17.78
C TYR A 184 -14.70 4.52 18.69
N ASP A 185 -14.39 5.72 19.18
CA ASP A 185 -15.29 6.54 19.98
C ASP A 185 -16.18 7.36 19.02
N LYS A 186 -17.45 6.97 18.95
CA LYS A 186 -18.43 7.49 18.00
C LYS A 186 -19.27 8.60 18.63
N ASN A 187 -19.21 9.79 18.06
CA ASN A 187 -20.13 10.87 18.43
C ASN A 187 -21.59 10.49 18.18
N ALA A 188 -22.51 10.99 19.01
CA ALA A 188 -23.97 10.78 18.90
C ALA A 188 -24.60 11.55 17.73
N ASN A 189 -24.17 11.26 16.52
CA ASN A 189 -24.67 11.81 15.26
C ASN A 189 -24.59 10.76 14.15
N LYS A 190 -25.06 11.07 12.94
CA LYS A 190 -25.04 10.12 11.81
C LYS A 190 -23.67 9.92 11.18
N TRP A 191 -22.68 10.79 11.42
CA TRP A 191 -21.40 10.81 10.76
C TRP A 191 -20.38 9.86 11.41
N TRP A 192 -19.56 9.21 10.58
CA TRP A 192 -18.53 8.25 10.97
C TRP A 192 -17.12 8.73 10.59
N ASP A 193 -16.90 10.04 10.67
CA ASP A 193 -15.60 10.61 10.37
C ASP A 193 -14.54 10.11 11.36
N GLY A 194 -13.40 9.65 10.84
CA GLY A 194 -12.33 9.09 11.66
C GLY A 194 -12.43 7.59 11.95
N TYR A 195 -13.52 6.90 11.53
CA TYR A 195 -13.57 5.44 11.60
C TYR A 195 -12.57 4.81 10.61
N LEU A 196 -11.68 3.94 11.11
CA LEU A 196 -10.59 3.30 10.38
C LEU A 196 -10.66 1.76 10.48
N ASN A 197 -11.85 1.20 10.42
CA ASN A 197 -12.11 -0.24 10.55
C ASN A 197 -11.78 -0.85 11.93
N GLN A 198 -11.91 -0.06 12.99
CA GLN A 198 -11.80 -0.59 14.35
C GLN A 198 -12.84 -1.68 14.58
N LYS A 199 -12.49 -2.67 15.38
CA LYS A 199 -13.32 -3.84 15.70
C LYS A 199 -14.52 -3.46 16.59
N TYR A 200 -14.31 -2.53 17.51
CA TYR A 200 -15.28 -2.05 18.48
C TYR A 200 -15.64 -0.60 18.21
N VAL A 201 -16.92 -0.30 18.35
CA VAL A 201 -17.46 1.07 18.28
C VAL A 201 -18.19 1.35 19.57
N VAL A 202 -17.85 2.44 20.26
CA VAL A 202 -18.60 2.91 21.40
C VAL A 202 -19.35 4.18 21.06
N LEU A 203 -20.65 4.20 21.34
CA LEU A 203 -21.52 5.38 21.39
C LEU A 203 -21.78 5.67 22.84
N ASP A 204 -20.95 6.51 23.42
CA ASP A 204 -20.95 6.75 24.86
C ASP A 204 -22.01 7.78 25.26
N ASP A 205 -22.68 7.52 26.38
CA ASP A 205 -23.66 8.37 27.03
C ASP A 205 -24.84 8.85 26.13
N LEU A 206 -25.51 7.87 25.48
CA LEU A 206 -26.69 8.15 24.68
C LEU A 206 -27.85 8.62 25.57
N MET A 207 -28.49 9.72 25.18
CA MET A 207 -29.54 10.42 25.94
C MET A 207 -30.83 10.58 25.11
N PRO A 208 -31.96 10.98 25.72
CA PRO A 208 -33.22 11.18 25.01
C PRO A 208 -33.17 12.17 23.84
N GLU A 209 -32.32 13.18 23.89
CA GLU A 209 -32.10 14.12 22.77
C GLU A 209 -31.61 13.46 21.51
N HIS A 210 -31.07 12.24 21.61
CA HIS A 210 -30.56 11.46 20.50
C HIS A 210 -31.60 10.51 19.86
N GLU A 211 -32.91 10.66 20.17
CA GLU A 211 -34.01 9.85 19.60
C GLU A 211 -33.96 9.83 18.05
N CYS A 212 -33.51 10.91 17.43
CA CYS A 212 -33.36 11.00 15.97
C CYS A 212 -32.42 9.94 15.36
N LEU A 213 -31.57 9.28 16.17
CA LEU A 213 -30.66 8.22 15.74
C LEU A 213 -31.36 6.85 15.62
N ALA A 214 -32.64 6.72 15.95
CA ALA A 214 -33.39 5.45 15.91
C ALA A 214 -33.20 4.66 14.62
N TYR A 215 -33.35 5.31 13.46
CA TYR A 215 -33.16 4.69 12.15
C TYR A 215 -31.72 4.18 11.98
N HIS A 216 -30.75 4.98 12.36
CA HIS A 216 -29.34 4.64 12.22
C HIS A 216 -28.95 3.50 13.14
N LEU A 217 -29.38 3.50 14.39
CA LEU A 217 -29.10 2.43 15.36
C LEU A 217 -29.66 1.09 14.90
N LYS A 218 -30.90 1.09 14.35
CA LYS A 218 -31.49 -0.13 13.76
C LYS A 218 -30.63 -0.72 12.64
N LYS A 219 -30.00 0.13 11.84
CA LYS A 219 -29.14 -0.28 10.73
C LYS A 219 -27.73 -0.67 11.21
N TRP A 220 -27.17 0.10 12.13
CA TRP A 220 -25.80 -0.12 12.60
C TRP A 220 -25.66 -1.33 13.52
N ALA A 221 -26.67 -1.65 14.32
CA ALA A 221 -26.66 -2.79 15.22
C ALA A 221 -27.04 -4.13 14.53
N ASP A 222 -27.54 -4.08 13.29
CA ASP A 222 -27.90 -5.28 12.55
C ASP A 222 -26.66 -6.01 12.01
N ARG A 223 -26.83 -7.28 11.68
CA ARG A 223 -25.78 -8.11 11.05
C ARG A 223 -25.57 -7.83 9.58
N TYR A 224 -26.54 -7.25 8.89
CA TYR A 224 -26.46 -7.03 7.46
C TYR A 224 -25.43 -5.97 7.06
N ALA A 225 -24.84 -6.19 5.90
CA ALA A 225 -23.89 -5.30 5.29
C ALA A 225 -24.47 -3.88 5.15
N CYS A 226 -23.77 -2.88 5.65
CA CYS A 226 -24.18 -1.50 5.49
C CYS A 226 -23.00 -0.56 5.29
N THR A 227 -23.28 0.58 4.68
CA THR A 227 -22.35 1.68 4.55
C THR A 227 -22.64 2.74 5.62
N LEU A 228 -21.57 3.35 6.11
CA LEU A 228 -21.57 4.39 7.13
C LEU A 228 -21.25 5.72 6.46
N GLU A 229 -22.08 6.74 6.71
CA GLU A 229 -21.91 8.06 6.10
C GLU A 229 -20.73 8.80 6.74
N THR A 230 -19.85 9.36 5.89
CA THR A 230 -18.79 10.28 6.31
C THR A 230 -18.93 11.59 5.54
N LYS A 231 -18.40 12.70 6.06
CA LYS A 231 -18.33 13.95 5.32
C LYS A 231 -17.49 13.73 4.06
N GLY A 232 -18.15 13.81 2.90
CA GLY A 232 -17.53 13.57 1.59
C GLY A 232 -17.51 12.08 1.14
N GLY A 233 -18.42 11.21 1.65
CA GLY A 233 -18.69 9.86 1.11
C GLY A 233 -19.14 8.83 2.15
N ALA A 234 -18.72 7.57 2.00
CA ALA A 234 -19.10 6.48 2.87
C ALA A 234 -17.93 5.52 3.14
N VAL A 235 -18.01 4.74 4.21
CA VAL A 235 -17.10 3.64 4.55
C VAL A 235 -17.91 2.38 4.86
N ALA A 236 -17.31 1.20 4.78
CA ALA A 236 -17.99 -0.04 5.14
C ALA A 236 -18.12 -0.19 6.66
N ALA A 237 -19.21 -0.77 7.12
CA ALA A 237 -19.40 -1.18 8.52
C ALA A 237 -18.65 -2.49 8.78
N ASN A 238 -17.36 -2.41 9.06
CA ASN A 238 -16.50 -3.58 9.30
C ASN A 238 -16.28 -3.89 10.79
N TYR A 239 -16.87 -3.10 11.71
CA TYR A 239 -16.83 -3.39 13.14
C TYR A 239 -17.64 -4.65 13.46
N GLN A 240 -17.21 -5.34 14.50
CA GLN A 240 -17.93 -6.51 15.03
C GLN A 240 -18.96 -6.09 16.08
N TRP A 241 -18.66 -5.08 16.89
CA TRP A 241 -19.49 -4.68 18.00
C TRP A 241 -19.78 -3.17 18.00
N LEU A 242 -21.06 -2.82 18.15
CA LEU A 242 -21.56 -1.49 18.43
C LEU A 242 -22.05 -1.45 19.87
N ILE A 243 -21.34 -0.79 20.74
CA ILE A 243 -21.61 -0.70 22.16
C ILE A 243 -22.20 0.67 22.45
N VAL A 244 -23.41 0.71 22.94
CA VAL A 244 -24.08 1.92 23.42
C VAL A 244 -24.03 1.93 24.93
N THR A 245 -23.53 3.02 25.53
CA THR A 245 -23.71 3.25 26.95
C THR A 245 -24.80 4.31 27.17
N SER A 246 -25.60 4.18 28.21
CA SER A 246 -26.67 5.11 28.51
C SER A 246 -27.05 5.10 30.01
N GLN A 247 -27.60 6.16 30.49
CA GLN A 247 -28.30 6.17 31.79
C GLN A 247 -29.69 5.54 31.68
N TYR A 248 -30.23 5.41 30.48
CA TYR A 248 -31.57 5.07 30.11
C TYR A 248 -31.66 3.70 29.45
N LYS A 249 -32.80 3.02 29.62
CA LYS A 249 -33.15 1.89 28.77
C LYS A 249 -33.58 2.37 27.39
N ILE A 250 -33.72 1.47 26.42
CA ILE A 250 -34.17 1.78 25.06
C ILE A 250 -35.56 2.44 25.09
N GLU A 251 -36.50 1.90 25.85
CA GLU A 251 -37.88 2.41 25.99
C GLU A 251 -37.96 3.79 26.65
N ASP A 252 -36.95 4.19 27.41
CA ASP A 252 -36.89 5.51 28.02
C ASP A 252 -36.50 6.61 27.01
N ILE A 253 -35.71 6.24 25.99
CA ILE A 253 -35.26 7.15 24.96
C ILE A 253 -36.22 7.19 23.77
N PHE A 254 -36.58 6.01 23.24
CA PHE A 254 -37.41 5.90 22.04
C PHE A 254 -38.88 5.68 22.44
N LYS A 255 -39.79 6.51 21.91
CA LYS A 255 -41.19 6.49 22.29
C LYS A 255 -42.07 5.65 21.37
N ASP A 256 -41.68 5.45 20.12
CA ASP A 256 -42.41 4.62 19.18
C ASP A 256 -42.26 3.12 19.51
N PRO A 257 -43.35 2.37 19.81
CA PRO A 257 -43.27 0.96 20.21
C PRO A 257 -42.60 0.07 19.16
N ALA A 258 -42.83 0.31 17.87
CA ALA A 258 -42.23 -0.46 16.79
C ALA A 258 -40.71 -0.24 16.71
N THR A 259 -40.27 0.97 17.01
CA THR A 259 -38.83 1.31 17.11
C THR A 259 -38.19 0.62 18.31
N VAL A 260 -38.84 0.66 19.49
CA VAL A 260 -38.36 -0.02 20.69
C VAL A 260 -38.23 -1.53 20.47
N GLU A 261 -39.24 -2.18 19.89
CA GLU A 261 -39.20 -3.61 19.54
C GLU A 261 -38.03 -3.92 18.58
N ALA A 262 -37.89 -3.11 17.53
CA ALA A 262 -36.85 -3.28 16.55
C ALA A 262 -35.43 -3.13 17.13
N LEU A 263 -35.21 -2.23 18.07
CA LEU A 263 -33.94 -2.04 18.77
C LEU A 263 -33.70 -3.15 19.79
N ASN A 264 -34.69 -3.52 20.60
CA ASN A 264 -34.60 -4.62 21.57
C ASN A 264 -34.19 -5.95 20.90
N ARG A 265 -34.64 -6.20 19.66
CA ARG A 265 -34.24 -7.37 18.89
C ARG A 265 -32.76 -7.33 18.45
N ARG A 266 -32.17 -6.13 18.27
CA ARG A 266 -30.82 -5.94 17.72
C ARG A 266 -29.74 -5.68 18.74
N PHE A 267 -30.13 -5.37 19.97
CA PHE A 267 -29.21 -5.11 21.06
C PHE A 267 -29.29 -6.18 22.14
N ASN A 268 -28.16 -6.71 22.55
CA ASN A 268 -28.04 -7.42 23.83
C ASN A 268 -28.00 -6.36 24.94
N ILE A 269 -29.01 -6.38 25.85
CA ILE A 269 -29.23 -5.31 26.82
C ILE A 269 -28.77 -5.76 28.21
N TYR A 270 -27.89 -4.97 28.82
CA TYR A 270 -27.29 -5.26 30.11
C TYR A 270 -27.41 -4.08 31.07
N ASN A 271 -27.83 -4.34 32.32
CA ASN A 271 -27.61 -3.39 33.39
C ASN A 271 -26.14 -3.48 33.81
N ILE A 272 -25.48 -2.35 34.03
CA ILE A 272 -24.03 -2.33 34.41
C ILE A 272 -23.78 -3.10 35.73
N LYS A 273 -24.75 -3.20 36.62
CA LYS A 273 -24.63 -3.98 37.87
C LYS A 273 -24.52 -5.47 37.61
N ASP A 274 -25.18 -5.95 36.57
CA ASP A 274 -25.26 -7.37 36.23
C ASP A 274 -24.08 -7.79 35.29
N ILE A 275 -23.59 -6.88 34.46
CA ILE A 275 -22.59 -7.13 33.46
C ILE A 275 -21.24 -7.56 34.07
N ASN A 276 -20.90 -7.07 35.24
CA ASN A 276 -19.68 -7.41 35.98
C ASN A 276 -19.67 -8.89 36.44
N ASN A 277 -20.85 -9.52 36.48
CA ASN A 277 -21.02 -10.95 36.82
C ASN A 277 -21.02 -11.85 35.55
N LEU A 278 -21.11 -11.26 34.37
CA LEU A 278 -21.09 -11.97 33.10
C LEU A 278 -19.67 -11.91 32.53
N ASN A 279 -19.02 -13.06 32.40
CA ASN A 279 -17.80 -13.18 31.62
C ASN A 279 -18.13 -12.95 30.13
N LEU A 280 -18.47 -11.69 29.76
CA LEU A 280 -18.65 -11.31 28.36
C LEU A 280 -17.29 -11.31 27.69
N THR A 281 -16.97 -12.41 27.03
CA THR A 281 -15.86 -12.46 26.09
C THR A 281 -16.38 -12.03 24.72
N PHE A 282 -15.81 -10.98 24.18
CA PHE A 282 -16.00 -10.58 22.79
C PHE A 282 -15.21 -11.54 21.89
N ASN A 283 -15.79 -12.71 21.63
CA ASN A 283 -15.21 -13.68 20.68
C ASN A 283 -15.53 -13.29 19.24
#